data_43bbccb16a60ab6c59456cd59d7342fb
#
_entry.id   43bbccb16a60ab6c59456cd59d7342fb
#
_cell.length_a   1.000
_cell.length_b   1.000
_cell.length_c   1.000
_cell.angle_alpha   90.00
_cell.angle_beta   90.00
_cell.angle_gamma   90.00
#
_symmetry.space_group_name_H-M   'P 1'
#
loop_
_entity.id
_entity.type
_entity.pdbx_description
1 polymer ?
#
loop_
_entity_poly.entity_id
_entity_poly.type
_entity_poly.pdbx_seq_one_letter_code
_entity_poly.pdbx_strand_id
1 'polypeptide(L)'
;MNFKKTSIFTALSFMTVAVVAATSIATTSCQNANASDTRSLPAPTKSAKMTLMESLQQRHSVRDFSDKVVSDADLSELLWAACGINRPDTKKITAPSAINAQDILVYVCTKDGAWLYVPDGNSLHKVSDKDLRPAVAGRQEAVAVAPVSLVLVSDRTKFGDCAKGAEVMGAIDAGYVSQNICLACTALGLATVPRMTMDKETLAKELHLDENKTLLVNHPVGYEK
;
A
#
# COMPACT_ATOMS: atom_id res chain seq x y z
N MET A 1 34.72 64.15 40.73
CA MET A 1 36.16 64.39 40.63
C MET A 1 36.65 63.74 39.34
N ASN A 2 37.11 64.58 38.41
CA ASN A 2 37.62 64.24 37.07
C ASN A 2 38.88 63.39 37.09
N PHE A 3 39.09 62.57 36.08
CA PHE A 3 40.32 62.39 35.30
C PHE A 3 40.03 61.40 34.12
N LYS A 4 39.91 61.91 32.95
CA LYS A 4 40.73 62.09 31.75
C LYS A 4 41.54 60.85 31.30
N LYS A 5 41.11 60.40 30.10
CA LYS A 5 41.79 60.00 28.85
C LYS A 5 43.22 59.40 28.96
N THR A 6 43.41 58.26 28.26
CA THR A 6 44.37 58.27 27.13
C THR A 6 44.10 57.03 26.18
N SER A 7 44.08 57.34 24.90
CA SER A 7 43.98 56.43 23.75
C SER A 7 45.35 55.88 23.41
N ILE A 8 45.42 54.55 23.11
CA ILE A 8 46.54 54.02 22.29
C ILE A 8 45.94 53.08 21.27
N PHE A 9 46.03 53.45 20.01
CA PHE A 9 45.77 52.61 18.84
C PHE A 9 46.91 51.55 18.72
N THR A 10 46.55 50.31 18.61
CA THR A 10 47.44 49.29 18.07
C THR A 10 46.62 48.45 17.05
N ALA A 11 46.93 48.68 15.80
CA ALA A 11 46.41 47.90 14.71
C ALA A 11 47.03 46.51 14.73
N LEU A 12 46.21 45.47 14.85
CA LEU A 12 46.65 44.11 14.64
C LEU A 12 45.81 43.51 13.50
N SER A 13 46.53 43.32 12.39
CA SER A 13 46.02 42.69 11.18
C SER A 13 45.70 41.23 11.48
N PHE A 14 44.42 40.83 11.48
CA PHE A 14 44.01 39.45 11.47
C PHE A 14 43.71 38.96 10.06
N MET A 15 44.59 38.12 9.59
CA MET A 15 44.48 37.33 8.39
C MET A 15 43.35 36.29 8.60
N THR A 16 42.17 36.52 8.02
CA THR A 16 41.05 35.56 8.04
C THR A 16 41.33 34.46 7.03
N VAL A 17 41.71 33.28 7.51
CA VAL A 17 41.70 32.05 6.73
C VAL A 17 40.23 31.59 6.62
N ALA A 18 39.64 31.72 5.44
CA ALA A 18 38.32 31.17 5.13
C ALA A 18 38.46 29.65 4.92
N VAL A 19 38.07 28.88 5.91
CA VAL A 19 37.85 27.43 5.76
C VAL A 19 36.51 27.25 5.06
N VAL A 20 36.54 26.94 3.77
CA VAL A 20 35.36 26.52 3.00
C VAL A 20 35.07 25.07 3.38
N ALA A 21 34.18 24.85 4.33
CA ALA A 21 33.60 23.54 4.58
C ALA A 21 32.68 23.17 3.42
N ALA A 22 33.13 22.29 2.55
CA ALA A 22 32.29 21.67 1.54
C ALA A 22 31.31 20.71 2.22
N THR A 23 30.10 21.20 2.53
CA THR A 23 28.98 20.35 2.92
C THR A 23 28.51 19.60 1.67
N SER A 24 28.92 18.32 1.57
CA SER A 24 28.34 17.39 0.61
C SER A 24 26.87 17.19 0.95
N ILE A 25 25.98 17.87 0.25
CA ILE A 25 24.56 17.56 0.27
C ILE A 25 24.41 16.22 -0.45
N ALA A 26 24.25 15.16 0.30
CA ALA A 26 23.79 13.89 -0.24
C ALA A 26 22.36 14.11 -0.78
N THR A 27 22.26 14.39 -2.07
CA THR A 27 20.99 14.32 -2.78
C THR A 27 20.58 12.86 -2.80
N THR A 28 19.68 12.47 -1.88
CA THR A 28 18.94 11.23 -1.98
C THR A 28 18.18 11.30 -3.30
N SER A 29 18.69 10.61 -4.31
CA SER A 29 17.99 10.44 -5.57
C SER A 29 16.70 9.67 -5.28
N CYS A 30 15.57 10.36 -5.27
CA CYS A 30 14.30 9.70 -5.55
C CYS A 30 14.47 9.03 -6.91
N GLN A 31 14.61 7.71 -6.92
CA GLN A 31 14.61 6.94 -8.15
C GLN A 31 13.28 7.22 -8.83
N ASN A 32 13.34 7.93 -9.96
CA ASN A 32 12.21 8.06 -10.86
C ASN A 32 11.81 6.62 -11.25
N ALA A 33 10.66 6.17 -10.78
CA ALA A 33 10.04 4.95 -11.30
C ALA A 33 9.93 5.15 -12.81
N ASN A 34 10.57 4.29 -13.58
CA ASN A 34 10.50 4.32 -15.03
C ASN A 34 9.02 4.24 -15.44
N ALA A 35 8.62 4.96 -16.46
CA ALA A 35 7.25 4.94 -16.98
C ALA A 35 6.77 3.53 -17.38
N SER A 36 7.71 2.59 -17.61
CA SER A 36 7.46 1.16 -17.85
C SER A 36 6.96 0.38 -16.63
N ASP A 37 7.14 0.94 -15.41
CA ASP A 37 6.84 0.25 -14.16
C ASP A 37 5.51 0.68 -13.54
N THR A 38 4.76 1.54 -14.24
CA THR A 38 3.45 2.04 -13.80
C THR A 38 2.36 1.64 -14.80
N ARG A 39 1.30 0.99 -14.30
CA ARG A 39 0.10 0.63 -15.06
C ARG A 39 -1.07 1.43 -14.53
N SER A 40 -1.61 2.34 -15.33
CA SER A 40 -2.85 3.05 -15.01
C SER A 40 -4.04 2.11 -15.14
N LEU A 41 -4.94 2.12 -14.16
CA LEU A 41 -6.22 1.43 -14.25
C LEU A 41 -7.29 2.37 -14.82
N PRO A 42 -8.34 1.82 -15.45
CA PRO A 42 -9.52 2.61 -15.85
C PRO A 42 -10.09 3.34 -14.63
N ALA A 43 -10.68 4.52 -14.84
CA ALA A 43 -11.38 5.21 -13.76
C ALA A 43 -12.52 4.32 -13.22
N PRO A 44 -12.63 4.10 -11.91
CA PRO A 44 -13.72 3.31 -11.35
C PRO A 44 -15.06 4.02 -11.56
N THR A 45 -16.06 3.28 -11.98
CA THR A 45 -17.43 3.82 -12.20
C THR A 45 -18.13 4.08 -10.88
N LYS A 46 -17.64 3.46 -9.80
CA LYS A 46 -18.21 3.53 -8.43
C LYS A 46 -19.66 3.05 -8.41
N SER A 47 -19.93 2.07 -9.24
CA SER A 47 -21.26 1.51 -9.44
C SER A 47 -21.21 -0.01 -9.36
N ALA A 48 -22.20 -0.59 -8.70
CA ALA A 48 -22.39 -2.04 -8.65
C ALA A 48 -23.85 -2.36 -8.95
N LYS A 49 -24.09 -3.54 -9.52
CA LYS A 49 -25.45 -4.00 -9.82
C LYS A 49 -26.23 -4.43 -8.57
N MET A 50 -25.53 -4.63 -7.46
CA MET A 50 -26.04 -5.17 -6.22
C MET A 50 -26.00 -4.11 -5.13
N THR A 51 -27.04 -4.02 -4.33
CA THR A 51 -27.07 -3.16 -3.15
C THR A 51 -26.13 -3.69 -2.05
N LEU A 52 -25.80 -2.84 -1.09
CA LEU A 52 -25.01 -3.26 0.09
C LEU A 52 -25.66 -4.42 0.83
N MET A 53 -27.00 -4.38 1.01
CA MET A 53 -27.73 -5.42 1.75
C MET A 53 -27.76 -6.76 1.00
N GLU A 54 -27.89 -6.73 -0.31
CA GLU A 54 -27.78 -7.93 -1.15
C GLU A 54 -26.36 -8.50 -1.11
N SER A 55 -25.33 -7.63 -1.17
CA SER A 55 -23.92 -8.07 -1.04
C SER A 55 -23.64 -8.73 0.30
N LEU A 56 -24.15 -8.17 1.41
CA LEU A 56 -24.04 -8.77 2.74
C LEU A 56 -24.75 -10.12 2.82
N GLN A 57 -25.94 -10.24 2.20
CA GLN A 57 -26.73 -11.48 2.20
C GLN A 57 -26.07 -12.59 1.37
N GLN A 58 -25.42 -12.24 0.26
CA GLN A 58 -24.86 -13.21 -0.68
C GLN A 58 -23.36 -13.51 -0.43
N ARG A 59 -22.65 -12.62 0.29
CA ARG A 59 -21.24 -12.80 0.56
C ARG A 59 -20.95 -14.16 1.26
N HIS A 60 -20.14 -14.97 0.64
CA HIS A 60 -19.60 -16.19 1.22
C HIS A 60 -18.13 -16.38 0.83
N SER A 61 -17.45 -17.34 1.45
CA SER A 61 -16.05 -17.66 1.15
C SER A 61 -15.97 -18.70 0.05
N VAL A 62 -15.34 -18.35 -1.06
CA VAL A 62 -15.12 -19.22 -2.22
C VAL A 62 -13.64 -19.61 -2.29
N ARG A 63 -13.36 -20.88 -2.56
CA ARG A 63 -11.99 -21.43 -2.65
C ARG A 63 -11.71 -22.17 -3.97
N ASP A 64 -12.71 -22.30 -4.82
CA ASP A 64 -12.61 -22.92 -6.13
C ASP A 64 -12.79 -21.86 -7.21
N PHE A 65 -11.70 -21.56 -7.90
CA PHE A 65 -11.63 -20.47 -8.86
C PHE A 65 -11.46 -21.01 -10.29
N SER A 66 -12.11 -20.36 -11.25
CA SER A 66 -11.81 -20.55 -12.66
C SER A 66 -10.57 -19.75 -13.05
N ASP A 67 -9.98 -20.09 -14.20
CA ASP A 67 -8.84 -19.39 -14.82
C ASP A 67 -9.25 -18.12 -15.59
N LYS A 68 -10.53 -17.77 -15.58
CA LYS A 68 -11.05 -16.60 -16.26
C LYS A 68 -10.39 -15.32 -15.71
N VAL A 69 -9.82 -14.53 -16.62
CA VAL A 69 -9.11 -13.29 -16.27
C VAL A 69 -10.07 -12.26 -15.68
N VAL A 70 -9.68 -11.63 -14.57
CA VAL A 70 -10.37 -10.46 -14.02
C VAL A 70 -10.03 -9.26 -14.89
N SER A 71 -11.03 -8.53 -15.36
CA SER A 71 -10.83 -7.36 -16.20
C SER A 71 -10.19 -6.20 -15.42
N ASP A 72 -9.50 -5.30 -16.13
CA ASP A 72 -8.95 -4.08 -15.51
C ASP A 72 -10.03 -3.17 -14.93
N ALA A 73 -11.22 -3.19 -15.50
CA ALA A 73 -12.37 -2.46 -14.99
C ALA A 73 -12.84 -3.03 -13.65
N ASP A 74 -13.01 -4.35 -13.55
CA ASP A 74 -13.41 -5.01 -12.29
C ASP A 74 -12.30 -4.89 -11.23
N LEU A 75 -11.04 -5.01 -11.64
CA LEU A 75 -9.91 -4.82 -10.73
C LEU A 75 -9.85 -3.38 -10.19
N SER A 76 -10.11 -2.38 -11.04
CA SER A 76 -10.16 -0.98 -10.65
C SER A 76 -11.28 -0.70 -9.64
N GLU A 77 -12.50 -1.19 -9.91
CA GLU A 77 -13.63 -1.07 -8.99
C GLU A 77 -13.33 -1.73 -7.63
N LEU A 78 -12.75 -2.93 -7.66
CA LEU A 78 -12.39 -3.69 -6.47
C LEU A 78 -11.35 -2.96 -5.62
N LEU A 79 -10.28 -2.45 -6.23
CA LEU A 79 -9.22 -1.74 -5.53
C LEU A 79 -9.69 -0.40 -4.99
N TRP A 80 -10.52 0.32 -5.77
CA TRP A 80 -11.15 1.54 -5.28
C TRP A 80 -12.06 1.25 -4.08
N ALA A 81 -12.89 0.21 -4.13
CA ALA A 81 -13.72 -0.18 -3.00
C ALA A 81 -12.89 -0.55 -1.77
N ALA A 82 -11.77 -1.25 -1.96
CA ALA A 82 -10.87 -1.67 -0.88
C ALA A 82 -10.29 -0.48 -0.11
N CYS A 83 -9.61 0.45 -0.80
CA CYS A 83 -8.91 1.58 -0.19
C CYS A 83 -8.72 2.77 -1.14
N GLY A 84 -9.58 2.96 -2.13
CA GLY A 84 -9.52 4.09 -3.05
C GLY A 84 -9.91 5.42 -2.39
N ILE A 85 -9.46 6.53 -2.98
CA ILE A 85 -9.80 7.88 -2.50
C ILE A 85 -11.27 8.17 -2.81
N ASN A 86 -12.08 8.39 -1.78
CA ASN A 86 -13.49 8.78 -1.89
C ASN A 86 -13.76 10.23 -1.48
N ARG A 87 -12.77 10.90 -0.88
CA ARG A 87 -12.80 12.33 -0.51
C ARG A 87 -11.54 13.01 -1.04
N PRO A 88 -11.54 13.43 -2.32
CA PRO A 88 -10.35 13.95 -3.02
C PRO A 88 -9.68 15.13 -2.32
N ASP A 89 -10.48 16.06 -1.79
CA ASP A 89 -9.97 17.28 -1.13
C ASP A 89 -9.12 16.99 0.09
N THR A 90 -9.40 15.89 0.79
CA THR A 90 -8.72 15.49 2.04
C THR A 90 -7.91 14.21 1.88
N LYS A 91 -7.84 13.65 0.68
CA LYS A 91 -7.15 12.39 0.37
C LYS A 91 -7.57 11.21 1.27
N LYS A 92 -8.80 11.26 1.81
CA LYS A 92 -9.33 10.17 2.63
C LYS A 92 -9.86 9.06 1.73
N ILE A 93 -9.75 7.84 2.23
CA ILE A 93 -10.05 6.61 1.51
C ILE A 93 -11.38 5.97 1.94
N THR A 94 -11.81 4.96 1.23
CA THR A 94 -13.06 4.22 1.46
C THR A 94 -13.07 3.49 2.80
N ALA A 95 -11.95 2.88 3.19
CA ALA A 95 -11.83 2.21 4.47
C ALA A 95 -11.48 3.21 5.60
N PRO A 96 -12.05 3.08 6.81
CA PRO A 96 -11.56 3.79 7.97
C PRO A 96 -10.18 3.24 8.38
N SER A 97 -9.39 4.03 9.09
CA SER A 97 -8.17 3.60 9.75
C SER A 97 -7.96 4.32 11.08
N ALA A 98 -7.30 3.66 12.02
CA ALA A 98 -6.97 4.25 13.30
C ALA A 98 -6.18 5.54 13.09
N ILE A 99 -6.56 6.62 13.77
CA ILE A 99 -5.99 7.99 13.66
C ILE A 99 -5.88 8.50 12.20
N ASN A 100 -6.62 7.90 11.25
CA ASN A 100 -6.51 8.16 9.82
C ASN A 100 -5.10 7.86 9.26
N ALA A 101 -4.44 6.82 9.77
CA ALA A 101 -3.09 6.44 9.38
C ALA A 101 -3.00 5.99 7.92
N GLN A 102 -4.08 5.40 7.38
CA GLN A 102 -4.12 4.83 6.03
C GLN A 102 -2.91 3.92 5.78
N ASP A 103 -2.66 3.06 6.76
CA ASP A 103 -1.48 2.21 6.85
C ASP A 103 -1.52 0.98 5.94
N ILE A 104 -2.71 0.59 5.45
CA ILE A 104 -2.87 -0.62 4.67
C ILE A 104 -2.46 -0.41 3.21
N LEU A 105 -1.35 -1.05 2.86
CA LEU A 105 -0.87 -1.20 1.50
C LEU A 105 -1.52 -2.42 0.86
N VAL A 106 -2.03 -2.29 -0.36
CA VAL A 106 -2.63 -3.40 -1.12
C VAL A 106 -1.72 -3.77 -2.27
N TYR A 107 -1.12 -4.97 -2.19
CA TYR A 107 -0.35 -5.53 -3.27
C TYR A 107 -1.23 -6.42 -4.14
N VAL A 108 -1.05 -6.33 -5.45
CA VAL A 108 -1.79 -7.08 -6.47
C VAL A 108 -0.82 -8.06 -7.12
N CYS A 109 -1.03 -9.36 -6.92
CA CYS A 109 -0.21 -10.41 -7.51
C CYS A 109 -0.99 -11.10 -8.63
N THR A 110 -0.40 -11.17 -9.82
CA THR A 110 -0.93 -11.88 -10.99
C THR A 110 0.14 -12.80 -11.56
N LYS A 111 -0.16 -13.55 -12.63
CA LYS A 111 0.85 -14.36 -13.34
C LYS A 111 1.99 -13.54 -13.93
N ASP A 112 1.76 -12.25 -14.20
CA ASP A 112 2.70 -11.36 -14.89
C ASP A 112 3.53 -10.50 -13.92
N GLY A 113 3.40 -10.75 -12.60
CA GLY A 113 4.16 -10.06 -11.56
C GLY A 113 3.33 -9.58 -10.38
N ALA A 114 3.95 -8.73 -9.57
CA ALA A 114 3.31 -8.11 -8.40
C ALA A 114 3.45 -6.58 -8.45
N TRP A 115 2.40 -5.90 -8.05
CA TRP A 115 2.28 -4.44 -8.05
C TRP A 115 1.76 -3.93 -6.71
N LEU A 116 2.17 -2.71 -6.35
CA LEU A 116 1.55 -1.94 -5.29
C LEU A 116 0.45 -1.06 -5.88
N TYR A 117 -0.76 -1.14 -5.33
CA TYR A 117 -1.83 -0.22 -5.67
C TYR A 117 -1.59 1.17 -5.07
N VAL A 118 -1.66 2.20 -5.89
CA VAL A 118 -1.54 3.60 -5.51
C VAL A 118 -2.90 4.27 -5.71
N PRO A 119 -3.64 4.56 -4.62
CA PRO A 119 -4.98 5.16 -4.69
C PRO A 119 -5.00 6.53 -5.37
N ASP A 120 -3.92 7.32 -5.18
CA ASP A 120 -3.77 8.60 -5.88
C ASP A 120 -3.35 8.32 -7.33
N GLY A 121 -4.24 8.63 -8.26
CA GLY A 121 -4.07 8.30 -9.68
C GLY A 121 -4.58 6.93 -10.10
N ASN A 122 -5.12 6.12 -9.17
CA ASN A 122 -5.71 4.81 -9.46
C ASN A 122 -4.79 3.93 -10.33
N SER A 123 -3.59 3.67 -9.84
CA SER A 123 -2.53 3.01 -10.62
C SER A 123 -1.87 1.85 -9.85
N LEU A 124 -1.20 0.99 -10.60
CA LEU A 124 -0.40 -0.11 -10.10
C LEU A 124 1.08 0.17 -10.38
N HIS A 125 1.90 0.20 -9.34
CA HIS A 125 3.34 0.36 -9.47
C HIS A 125 4.01 -1.01 -9.33
N LYS A 126 4.80 -1.40 -10.31
CA LYS A 126 5.44 -2.72 -10.36
C LYS A 126 6.47 -2.86 -9.24
N VAL A 127 6.40 -3.99 -8.55
CA VAL A 127 7.30 -4.33 -7.44
C VAL A 127 8.14 -5.56 -7.76
N SER A 128 7.56 -6.54 -8.49
CA SER A 128 8.25 -7.77 -8.86
C SER A 128 7.73 -8.30 -10.20
N ASP A 129 8.63 -8.90 -11.00
CA ASP A 129 8.27 -9.59 -12.24
C ASP A 129 7.81 -11.04 -12.02
N LYS A 130 7.86 -11.52 -10.78
CA LYS A 130 7.55 -12.91 -10.44
C LYS A 130 6.07 -13.11 -10.18
N ASP A 131 5.56 -14.28 -10.60
CA ASP A 131 4.25 -14.75 -10.14
C ASP A 131 4.33 -15.16 -8.68
N LEU A 132 3.79 -14.31 -7.80
CA LEU A 132 3.78 -14.54 -6.36
C LEU A 132 2.51 -15.22 -5.86
N ARG A 133 1.54 -15.56 -6.73
CA ARG A 133 0.30 -16.25 -6.33
C ARG A 133 0.55 -17.57 -5.60
N PRO A 134 1.54 -18.41 -6.00
CA PRO A 134 1.88 -19.61 -5.23
C PRO A 134 2.35 -19.29 -3.79
N ALA A 135 3.15 -18.23 -3.60
CA ALA A 135 3.57 -17.79 -2.27
C ALA A 135 2.39 -17.25 -1.46
N VAL A 136 1.46 -16.53 -2.10
CA VAL A 136 0.20 -16.08 -1.45
C VAL A 136 -0.68 -17.27 -1.08
N ALA A 137 -0.75 -18.30 -1.90
CA ALA A 137 -1.49 -19.52 -1.61
C ALA A 137 -0.87 -20.31 -0.44
N GLY A 138 0.45 -20.32 -0.32
CA GLY A 138 1.18 -21.08 0.67
C GLY A 138 0.82 -22.56 0.59
N ARG A 139 0.42 -23.17 1.70
CA ARG A 139 0.05 -24.61 1.73
C ARG A 139 -1.34 -24.91 1.14
N GLN A 140 -2.11 -23.92 0.71
CA GLN A 140 -3.44 -24.10 0.12
C GLN A 140 -3.37 -23.90 -1.38
N GLU A 141 -2.64 -24.74 -2.09
CA GLU A 141 -2.32 -24.63 -3.52
C GLU A 141 -3.56 -24.42 -4.42
N ALA A 142 -4.70 -24.98 -4.03
CA ALA A 142 -5.95 -24.85 -4.79
C ALA A 142 -6.34 -23.39 -5.07
N VAL A 143 -6.00 -22.43 -4.18
CA VAL A 143 -6.34 -21.03 -4.40
C VAL A 143 -5.29 -20.28 -5.27
N ALA A 144 -4.17 -20.88 -5.63
CA ALA A 144 -3.18 -20.30 -6.53
C ALA A 144 -3.67 -20.19 -7.98
N VAL A 145 -4.74 -20.91 -8.33
CA VAL A 145 -5.40 -20.81 -9.66
C VAL A 145 -6.13 -19.47 -9.84
N ALA A 146 -6.53 -18.79 -8.76
CA ALA A 146 -7.15 -17.49 -8.86
C ALA A 146 -6.28 -16.53 -9.71
N PRO A 147 -6.86 -15.83 -10.70
CA PRO A 147 -6.09 -14.98 -11.61
C PRO A 147 -5.42 -13.80 -10.91
N VAL A 148 -5.96 -13.35 -9.79
CA VAL A 148 -5.44 -12.27 -8.96
C VAL A 148 -5.36 -12.74 -7.52
N SER A 149 -4.32 -12.30 -6.79
CA SER A 149 -4.26 -12.41 -5.34
C SER A 149 -3.91 -11.04 -4.75
N LEU A 150 -4.73 -10.55 -3.85
CA LEU A 150 -4.47 -9.31 -3.11
C LEU A 150 -3.77 -9.65 -1.79
N VAL A 151 -2.76 -8.88 -1.42
CA VAL A 151 -2.05 -9.02 -0.14
C VAL A 151 -2.13 -7.70 0.62
N LEU A 152 -2.66 -7.73 1.84
CA LEU A 152 -2.80 -6.58 2.72
C LEU A 152 -1.62 -6.52 3.69
N VAL A 153 -0.90 -5.42 3.65
CA VAL A 153 0.29 -5.17 4.46
C VAL A 153 0.08 -3.89 5.25
N SER A 154 0.25 -3.93 6.57
CA SER A 154 0.25 -2.72 7.39
C SER A 154 1.65 -2.11 7.43
N ASP A 155 1.74 -0.83 7.12
CA ASP A 155 2.94 -0.01 7.28
C ASP A 155 2.89 0.72 8.63
N ARG A 156 3.57 0.17 9.63
CA ARG A 156 3.56 0.69 11.01
C ARG A 156 4.15 2.10 11.13
N THR A 157 4.94 2.56 10.18
CA THR A 157 5.49 3.92 10.18
C THR A 157 4.40 4.99 10.07
N LYS A 158 3.24 4.63 9.52
CA LYS A 158 2.08 5.52 9.36
C LYS A 158 1.42 5.93 10.68
N PHE A 159 1.67 5.19 11.76
CA PHE A 159 1.12 5.51 13.08
C PHE A 159 1.93 6.56 13.85
N GLY A 160 3.13 6.95 13.37
CA GLY A 160 3.96 7.99 13.99
C GLY A 160 4.17 7.74 15.49
N ASP A 161 3.86 8.74 16.31
CA ASP A 161 4.01 8.67 17.78
C ASP A 161 3.05 7.67 18.45
N CYS A 162 2.04 7.17 17.74
CA CYS A 162 1.10 6.15 18.21
C CYS A 162 1.59 4.71 17.94
N ALA A 163 2.90 4.50 17.73
CA ALA A 163 3.50 3.20 17.41
C ALA A 163 3.18 2.11 18.44
N LYS A 164 2.92 2.48 19.71
CA LYS A 164 2.45 1.54 20.72
C LYS A 164 1.02 1.07 20.38
N GLY A 165 0.90 -0.19 20.01
CA GLY A 165 -0.37 -0.79 19.57
C GLY A 165 -0.58 -0.76 18.05
N ALA A 166 0.40 -0.29 17.26
CA ALA A 166 0.33 -0.27 15.79
C ALA A 166 -0.01 -1.64 15.17
N GLU A 167 0.46 -2.75 15.77
CA GLU A 167 0.13 -4.10 15.30
C GLU A 167 -1.37 -4.40 15.41
N VAL A 168 -1.98 -4.04 16.54
CA VAL A 168 -3.43 -4.25 16.76
C VAL A 168 -4.24 -3.32 15.88
N MET A 169 -3.85 -2.04 15.80
CA MET A 169 -4.51 -1.06 14.93
C MET A 169 -4.44 -1.50 13.46
N GLY A 170 -3.26 -1.87 12.98
CA GLY A 170 -3.08 -2.34 11.61
C GLY A 170 -3.88 -3.61 11.30
N ALA A 171 -4.00 -4.54 12.25
CA ALA A 171 -4.83 -5.73 12.07
C ALA A 171 -6.32 -5.39 11.96
N ILE A 172 -6.81 -4.41 12.74
CA ILE A 172 -8.19 -3.92 12.66
C ILE A 172 -8.41 -3.21 11.32
N ASP A 173 -7.51 -2.31 10.93
CA ASP A 173 -7.59 -1.56 9.67
C ASP A 173 -7.56 -2.50 8.45
N ALA A 174 -6.74 -3.56 8.49
CA ALA A 174 -6.74 -4.61 7.48
C ALA A 174 -8.09 -5.35 7.42
N GLY A 175 -8.76 -5.54 8.54
CA GLY A 175 -10.10 -6.12 8.61
C GLY A 175 -11.14 -5.26 7.88
N TYR A 176 -11.08 -3.92 8.00
CA TYR A 176 -11.96 -3.01 7.28
C TYR A 176 -11.73 -3.08 5.76
N VAL A 177 -10.47 -3.03 5.32
CA VAL A 177 -10.12 -3.16 3.90
C VAL A 177 -10.54 -4.54 3.37
N SER A 178 -10.28 -5.60 4.12
CA SER A 178 -10.65 -6.99 3.80
C SER A 178 -12.17 -7.14 3.61
N GLN A 179 -12.98 -6.54 4.49
CA GLN A 179 -14.44 -6.60 4.34
C GLN A 179 -14.92 -5.82 3.12
N ASN A 180 -14.33 -4.66 2.82
CA ASN A 180 -14.62 -3.94 1.59
C ASN A 180 -14.35 -4.81 0.35
N ILE A 181 -13.22 -5.54 0.33
CA ILE A 181 -12.89 -6.48 -0.75
C ILE A 181 -13.95 -7.57 -0.85
N CYS A 182 -14.37 -8.18 0.26
CA CYS A 182 -15.38 -9.24 0.26
C CYS A 182 -16.71 -8.76 -0.35
N LEU A 183 -17.18 -7.59 0.07
CA LEU A 183 -18.46 -7.02 -0.40
C LEU A 183 -18.38 -6.59 -1.87
N ALA A 184 -17.26 -5.95 -2.26
CA ALA A 184 -17.05 -5.54 -3.64
C ALA A 184 -16.95 -6.74 -4.59
N CYS A 185 -16.21 -7.79 -4.22
CA CYS A 185 -16.18 -9.03 -5.01
C CYS A 185 -17.59 -9.57 -5.23
N THR A 186 -18.40 -9.70 -4.18
CA THR A 186 -19.77 -10.16 -4.28
C THR A 186 -20.59 -9.29 -5.22
N ALA A 187 -20.52 -7.96 -5.07
CA ALA A 187 -21.25 -7.00 -5.88
C ALA A 187 -20.85 -7.00 -7.37
N LEU A 188 -19.61 -7.36 -7.66
CA LEU A 188 -19.04 -7.46 -9.01
C LEU A 188 -19.20 -8.85 -9.63
N GLY A 189 -19.77 -9.83 -8.91
CA GLY A 189 -19.83 -11.22 -9.35
C GLY A 189 -18.49 -11.92 -9.36
N LEU A 190 -17.55 -11.42 -8.55
CA LEU A 190 -16.28 -12.05 -8.28
C LEU A 190 -16.35 -12.89 -7.00
N ALA A 191 -15.45 -13.85 -6.91
CA ALA A 191 -15.27 -14.75 -5.76
C ALA A 191 -14.01 -14.39 -5.00
N THR A 192 -14.03 -14.55 -3.67
CA THR A 192 -12.87 -14.37 -2.80
C THR A 192 -13.01 -15.12 -1.48
N VAL A 193 -11.89 -15.25 -0.76
CA VAL A 193 -11.85 -15.68 0.64
C VAL A 193 -10.72 -14.94 1.37
N PRO A 194 -11.00 -14.29 2.52
CA PRO A 194 -9.95 -13.73 3.36
C PRO A 194 -9.13 -14.84 4.02
N ARG A 195 -7.80 -14.74 3.97
CA ARG A 195 -6.89 -15.74 4.51
C ARG A 195 -5.67 -15.09 5.16
N MET A 196 -5.12 -15.74 6.19
CA MET A 196 -3.84 -15.35 6.81
C MET A 196 -2.69 -16.29 6.42
N THR A 197 -3.01 -17.47 5.86
CA THR A 197 -2.02 -18.43 5.40
C THR A 197 -1.35 -17.96 4.14
N MET A 198 -0.03 -17.81 4.18
CA MET A 198 0.83 -17.39 3.06
C MET A 198 2.28 -17.70 3.40
N ASP A 199 3.16 -17.76 2.41
CA ASP A 199 4.61 -17.79 2.61
C ASP A 199 5.12 -16.36 2.86
N LYS A 200 5.15 -15.99 4.14
CA LYS A 200 5.52 -14.63 4.55
C LYS A 200 6.98 -14.29 4.24
N GLU A 201 7.88 -15.25 4.29
CA GLU A 201 9.31 -15.03 4.03
C GLU A 201 9.54 -14.67 2.56
N THR A 202 9.01 -15.50 1.65
CA THR A 202 9.07 -15.24 0.20
C THR A 202 8.40 -13.91 -0.15
N LEU A 203 7.20 -13.65 0.39
CA LEU A 203 6.48 -12.41 0.10
C LEU A 203 7.21 -11.17 0.63
N ALA A 204 7.74 -11.19 1.85
CA ALA A 204 8.48 -10.06 2.39
C ALA A 204 9.70 -9.72 1.53
N LYS A 205 10.44 -10.74 1.09
CA LYS A 205 11.60 -10.57 0.22
C LYS A 205 11.22 -10.00 -1.15
N GLU A 206 10.25 -10.60 -1.82
CA GLU A 206 9.91 -10.27 -3.22
C GLU A 206 9.07 -8.98 -3.34
N LEU A 207 8.37 -8.59 -2.29
CA LEU A 207 7.65 -7.31 -2.20
C LEU A 207 8.51 -6.21 -1.56
N HIS A 208 9.78 -6.49 -1.25
CA HIS A 208 10.74 -5.55 -0.64
C HIS A 208 10.24 -4.91 0.66
N LEU A 209 9.62 -5.73 1.53
CA LEU A 209 9.08 -5.25 2.81
C LEU A 209 10.22 -5.15 3.86
N ASP A 210 10.29 -4.00 4.53
CA ASP A 210 11.16 -3.81 5.69
C ASP A 210 10.47 -4.29 7.00
N GLU A 211 11.19 -4.19 8.12
CA GLU A 211 10.71 -4.62 9.45
C GLU A 211 9.49 -3.85 9.96
N ASN A 212 9.17 -2.69 9.38
CA ASN A 212 8.00 -1.91 9.76
C ASN A 212 6.73 -2.34 9.03
N LYS A 213 6.84 -3.27 8.09
CA LYS A 213 5.72 -3.76 7.28
C LYS A 213 5.30 -5.15 7.71
N THR A 214 4.02 -5.31 8.00
CA THR A 214 3.45 -6.57 8.51
C THR A 214 2.45 -7.15 7.53
N LEU A 215 2.74 -8.36 7.00
CA LEU A 215 1.82 -9.15 6.18
C LEU A 215 0.66 -9.67 7.04
N LEU A 216 -0.57 -9.28 6.75
CA LEU A 216 -1.75 -9.56 7.58
C LEU A 216 -2.73 -10.53 6.91
N VAL A 217 -3.38 -10.11 5.84
CA VAL A 217 -4.47 -10.84 5.17
C VAL A 217 -4.19 -10.94 3.68
N ASN A 218 -4.61 -12.02 3.04
CA ASN A 218 -4.63 -12.12 1.60
C ASN A 218 -6.01 -12.55 1.07
N HIS A 219 -6.28 -12.20 -0.18
CA HIS A 219 -7.49 -12.52 -0.90
C HIS A 219 -7.14 -13.06 -2.28
N PRO A 220 -7.26 -14.35 -2.55
CA PRO A 220 -7.39 -14.83 -3.91
C PRO A 220 -8.72 -14.29 -4.48
N VAL A 221 -8.67 -13.77 -5.70
CA VAL A 221 -9.79 -13.13 -6.39
C VAL A 221 -9.90 -13.67 -7.80
N GLY A 222 -11.10 -14.02 -8.19
CA GLY A 222 -11.41 -14.54 -9.52
C GLY A 222 -12.90 -14.78 -9.66
N TYR A 223 -13.27 -15.59 -10.63
CA TYR A 223 -14.64 -16.07 -10.77
C TYR A 223 -14.75 -17.46 -10.16
N GLU A 224 -15.88 -17.75 -9.53
CA GLU A 224 -16.21 -19.08 -9.04
C GLU A 224 -16.30 -20.07 -10.23
N LYS A 225 -15.86 -21.30 -10.00
CA LYS A 225 -15.83 -22.38 -11.01
C LYS A 225 -17.18 -23.04 -11.16
#